data_919dab71b4c43be86c1d0729f8a5f8a4
#
_entry.id   919dab71b4c43be86c1d0729f8a5f8a4
#
_cell.length_a   1.000
_cell.length_b   1.000
_cell.length_c   1.000
_cell.angle_alpha   90.00
_cell.angle_beta   90.00
_cell.angle_gamma   90.00
#
_symmetry.space_group_name_H-M   'P 1'
#
loop_
_entity.id
_entity.type
_entity.pdbx_description
1 polymer ?
#
loop_
_entity_poly.entity_id
_entity_poly.type
_entity_poly.pdbx_seq_one_letter_code
_entity_poly.pdbx_strand_id
1 'polypeptide(L)'
;MLCGGLTLFSPLIRNGAGPGKRVGIVGIGGLGHFGVMFAHALGAEVVAISHSPRKKEDALKMGASEFVSTGENPNWAEEYKKKPFDLIINTASSNAVDLASILSTLKVHGRLICVGMPEDVFKVRIQNFAGNGCLMGSSHIGSKKEALQMLALAAEKDIKPWVEVLPMKDCSKAVKRVEDNDIRYRFVLEQDIEKH
;
A
#
# COMPACT_ATOMS: atom_id res chain seq x y z
N MET A 1 -9.17 -10.98 0.10
CA MET A 1 -8.59 -10.39 -1.13
C MET A 1 -9.54 -9.42 -1.84
N LEU A 2 -10.84 -9.71 -1.97
CA LEU A 2 -11.81 -8.91 -2.78
C LEU A 2 -12.02 -7.44 -2.34
N CYS A 3 -11.82 -7.09 -1.06
CA CYS A 3 -11.80 -5.69 -0.63
C CYS A 3 -10.37 -5.15 -0.70
N GLY A 4 -9.51 -5.50 0.27
CA GLY A 4 -8.18 -4.92 0.41
C GLY A 4 -7.25 -5.17 -0.77
N GLY A 5 -7.30 -6.34 -1.41
CA GLY A 5 -6.52 -6.62 -2.61
C GLY A 5 -6.98 -5.78 -3.80
N LEU A 6 -8.29 -5.73 -4.05
CA LEU A 6 -8.86 -4.98 -5.17
C LEU A 6 -8.63 -3.48 -5.02
N THR A 7 -8.71 -2.95 -3.79
CA THR A 7 -8.40 -1.54 -3.49
C THR A 7 -7.00 -1.13 -3.92
N LEU A 8 -6.03 -2.05 -3.89
CA LEU A 8 -4.66 -1.80 -4.33
C LEU A 8 -4.45 -2.18 -5.79
N PHE A 9 -4.99 -3.29 -6.25
CA PHE A 9 -4.84 -3.75 -7.63
C PHE A 9 -5.41 -2.76 -8.65
N SER A 10 -6.63 -2.27 -8.41
CA SER A 10 -7.32 -1.34 -9.32
C SER A 10 -6.52 -0.07 -9.62
N PRO A 11 -6.06 0.72 -8.63
CA PRO A 11 -5.25 1.91 -8.92
C PRO A 11 -3.88 1.56 -9.51
N LEU A 12 -3.27 0.41 -9.21
CA LEU A 12 -2.02 0.00 -9.83
C LEU A 12 -2.18 -0.18 -11.35
N ILE A 13 -3.16 -0.96 -11.79
CA ILE A 13 -3.37 -1.18 -13.24
C ILE A 13 -3.88 0.06 -13.96
N ARG A 14 -4.77 0.85 -13.34
CA ARG A 14 -5.30 2.09 -13.93
C ARG A 14 -4.23 3.16 -14.15
N ASN A 15 -3.17 3.14 -13.33
CA ASN A 15 -2.06 4.09 -13.43
C ASN A 15 -0.81 3.47 -14.06
N GLY A 16 -0.94 2.31 -14.72
CA GLY A 16 0.10 1.72 -15.55
C GLY A 16 1.28 1.14 -14.77
N ALA A 17 1.06 0.63 -13.56
CA ALA A 17 2.09 -0.13 -12.85
C ALA A 17 2.49 -1.36 -13.68
N GLY A 18 3.80 -1.58 -13.85
CA GLY A 18 4.32 -2.68 -14.66
C GLY A 18 5.82 -2.55 -14.93
N PRO A 19 6.36 -3.31 -15.89
CA PRO A 19 7.78 -3.28 -16.23
C PRO A 19 8.29 -1.87 -16.57
N GLY A 20 9.45 -1.51 -16.02
CA GLY A 20 10.07 -0.20 -16.20
C GLY A 20 9.43 0.94 -15.40
N LYS A 21 8.42 0.64 -14.56
CA LYS A 21 7.79 1.60 -13.64
C LYS A 21 8.30 1.42 -12.23
N ARG A 22 8.58 2.54 -11.57
CA ARG A 22 8.96 2.59 -10.16
C ARG A 22 7.75 3.02 -9.33
N VAL A 23 7.31 2.12 -8.44
CA VAL A 23 6.08 2.27 -7.65
C VAL A 23 6.41 2.34 -6.16
N GLY A 24 5.98 3.41 -5.51
CA GLY A 24 6.04 3.55 -4.05
C GLY A 24 4.75 3.07 -3.39
N ILE A 25 4.85 2.28 -2.33
CA ILE A 25 3.72 1.90 -1.48
C ILE A 25 3.94 2.49 -0.09
N VAL A 26 3.14 3.49 0.28
CA VAL A 26 3.20 4.16 1.59
C VAL A 26 2.25 3.49 2.56
N GLY A 27 2.80 3.02 3.70
CA GLY A 27 2.07 2.30 4.72
C GLY A 27 1.98 0.80 4.44
N ILE A 28 2.81 0.01 5.13
CA ILE A 28 2.82 -1.45 4.99
C ILE A 28 1.96 -2.08 6.08
N GLY A 29 0.67 -2.07 5.84
CA GLY A 29 -0.37 -2.62 6.72
C GLY A 29 -1.29 -3.58 5.97
N GLY A 30 -2.53 -3.72 6.47
CA GLY A 30 -3.54 -4.60 5.89
C GLY A 30 -3.92 -4.29 4.43
N LEU A 31 -3.70 -3.08 3.94
CA LEU A 31 -3.80 -2.71 2.53
C LEU A 31 -2.43 -2.79 1.84
N GLY A 32 -1.41 -2.13 2.41
CA GLY A 32 -0.12 -1.97 1.75
C GLY A 32 0.60 -3.27 1.41
N HIS A 33 0.42 -4.35 2.21
CA HIS A 33 1.02 -5.64 1.88
C HIS A 33 0.52 -6.19 0.53
N PHE A 34 -0.79 -6.01 0.20
CA PHE A 34 -1.31 -6.31 -1.13
C PHE A 34 -0.71 -5.42 -2.21
N GLY A 35 -0.51 -4.11 -1.88
CA GLY A 35 0.10 -3.17 -2.80
C GLY A 35 1.50 -3.59 -3.22
N VAL A 36 2.33 -4.01 -2.28
CA VAL A 36 3.68 -4.52 -2.56
C VAL A 36 3.60 -5.77 -3.44
N MET A 37 2.81 -6.78 -3.05
CA MET A 37 2.72 -8.04 -3.78
C MET A 37 2.17 -7.85 -5.20
N PHE A 38 1.10 -7.07 -5.38
CA PHE A 38 0.53 -6.86 -6.71
C PHE A 38 1.40 -5.98 -7.60
N ALA A 39 2.02 -4.92 -7.08
CA ALA A 39 2.93 -4.10 -7.87
C ALA A 39 4.14 -4.92 -8.35
N HIS A 40 4.71 -5.77 -7.48
CA HIS A 40 5.76 -6.71 -7.85
C HIS A 40 5.31 -7.72 -8.91
N ALA A 41 4.14 -8.34 -8.71
CA ALA A 41 3.59 -9.32 -9.66
C ALA A 41 3.28 -8.70 -11.04
N LEU A 42 2.94 -7.41 -11.09
CA LEU A 42 2.78 -6.65 -12.33
C LEU A 42 4.13 -6.30 -13.01
N GLY A 43 5.27 -6.58 -12.36
CA GLY A 43 6.61 -6.35 -12.88
C GLY A 43 7.17 -4.96 -12.62
N ALA A 44 6.59 -4.19 -11.70
CA ALA A 44 7.13 -2.90 -11.30
C ALA A 44 8.32 -3.04 -10.33
N GLU A 45 9.20 -2.04 -10.32
CA GLU A 45 10.18 -1.85 -9.26
C GLU A 45 9.47 -1.25 -8.04
N VAL A 46 9.39 -1.99 -6.95
CA VAL A 46 8.58 -1.62 -5.78
C VAL A 46 9.43 -1.10 -4.65
N VAL A 47 9.09 0.08 -4.15
CA VAL A 47 9.67 0.65 -2.93
C VAL A 47 8.61 0.70 -1.83
N ALA A 48 8.84 -0.02 -0.76
CA ALA A 48 7.98 0.01 0.41
C ALA A 48 8.38 1.18 1.33
N ILE A 49 7.45 2.05 1.67
CA ILE A 49 7.68 3.25 2.47
C ILE A 49 6.87 3.13 3.76
N SER A 50 7.53 3.12 4.91
CA SER A 50 6.90 2.97 6.21
C SER A 50 7.52 3.93 7.23
N HIS A 51 6.80 4.27 8.30
CA HIS A 51 7.34 5.12 9.36
C HIS A 51 8.43 4.42 10.17
N SER A 52 8.31 3.12 10.42
CA SER A 52 9.26 2.34 11.22
C SER A 52 9.85 1.16 10.45
N PRO A 53 11.05 0.67 10.81
CA PRO A 53 11.72 -0.44 10.13
C PRO A 53 11.11 -1.82 10.42
N ARG A 54 10.18 -1.94 11.38
CA ARG A 54 9.64 -3.21 11.89
C ARG A 54 9.12 -4.19 10.82
N LYS A 55 8.74 -3.69 9.65
CA LYS A 55 8.16 -4.48 8.55
C LYS A 55 9.08 -4.59 7.33
N LYS A 56 10.36 -4.23 7.48
CA LYS A 56 11.34 -4.23 6.38
C LYS A 56 11.52 -5.61 5.78
N GLU A 57 11.79 -6.61 6.60
CA GLU A 57 12.00 -7.99 6.12
C GLU A 57 10.77 -8.54 5.42
N ASP A 58 9.58 -8.29 5.99
CA ASP A 58 8.32 -8.72 5.40
C ASP A 58 8.10 -8.07 4.04
N ALA A 59 8.32 -6.75 3.93
CA ALA A 59 8.16 -6.03 2.66
C ALA A 59 9.09 -6.57 1.56
N LEU A 60 10.35 -6.87 1.90
CA LEU A 60 11.29 -7.48 0.97
C LEU A 60 10.85 -8.89 0.55
N LYS A 61 10.36 -9.72 1.48
CA LYS A 61 9.80 -11.04 1.18
C LYS A 61 8.55 -10.97 0.29
N MET A 62 7.77 -9.90 0.38
CA MET A 62 6.60 -9.65 -0.47
C MET A 62 6.96 -9.17 -1.89
N GLY A 63 8.25 -8.90 -2.16
CA GLY A 63 8.76 -8.50 -3.46
C GLY A 63 9.11 -7.00 -3.57
N ALA A 64 9.20 -6.26 -2.47
CA ALA A 64 9.77 -4.91 -2.52
C ALA A 64 11.27 -5.00 -2.86
N SER A 65 11.73 -4.16 -3.78
CA SER A 65 13.14 -4.04 -4.15
C SER A 65 13.92 -3.19 -3.14
N GLU A 66 13.24 -2.21 -2.54
CA GLU A 66 13.80 -1.30 -1.54
C GLU A 66 12.78 -1.04 -0.42
N PHE A 67 13.29 -0.66 0.74
CA PHE A 67 12.45 -0.26 1.89
C PHE A 67 12.97 1.04 2.49
N VAL A 68 12.06 1.96 2.76
CA VAL A 68 12.33 3.26 3.39
C VAL A 68 11.65 3.32 4.76
N SER A 69 12.44 3.61 5.80
CA SER A 69 11.92 3.98 7.12
C SER A 69 11.96 5.51 7.25
N THR A 70 10.81 6.16 7.13
CA THR A 70 10.75 7.64 7.17
C THR A 70 11.03 8.20 8.56
N GLY A 71 10.81 7.41 9.62
CA GLY A 71 11.13 7.81 10.99
C GLY A 71 12.64 7.76 11.30
N GLU A 72 13.39 6.86 10.62
CA GLU A 72 14.85 6.75 10.78
C GLU A 72 15.61 7.65 9.80
N ASN A 73 15.03 7.92 8.63
CA ASN A 73 15.60 8.80 7.61
C ASN A 73 14.65 9.95 7.30
N PRO A 74 14.69 11.05 8.05
CA PRO A 74 13.84 12.23 7.80
C PRO A 74 14.08 12.86 6.43
N ASN A 75 15.26 12.66 5.85
CA ASN A 75 15.66 13.23 4.55
C ASN A 75 15.45 12.27 3.37
N TRP A 76 14.71 11.16 3.56
CA TRP A 76 14.48 10.14 2.54
C TRP A 76 14.02 10.73 1.20
N ALA A 77 13.18 11.76 1.22
CA ALA A 77 12.65 12.37 0.01
C ALA A 77 13.75 12.97 -0.88
N GLU A 78 14.81 13.55 -0.31
CA GLU A 78 15.93 14.11 -1.07
C GLU A 78 16.71 13.02 -1.82
N GLU A 79 16.83 11.84 -1.24
CA GLU A 79 17.46 10.69 -1.89
C GLU A 79 16.60 10.20 -3.07
N TYR A 80 15.27 10.13 -2.86
CA TYR A 80 14.33 9.61 -3.85
C TYR A 80 13.97 10.60 -4.96
N LYS A 81 14.26 11.89 -4.81
CA LYS A 81 14.26 12.85 -5.93
C LYS A 81 15.25 12.48 -7.03
N LYS A 82 16.34 11.78 -6.70
CA LYS A 82 17.33 11.29 -7.69
C LYS A 82 16.88 10.02 -8.41
N LYS A 83 15.93 9.29 -7.82
CA LYS A 83 15.32 8.07 -8.36
C LYS A 83 13.78 8.17 -8.21
N PRO A 84 13.12 9.10 -8.89
CA PRO A 84 11.75 9.45 -8.64
C PRO A 84 10.76 8.34 -9.06
N PHE A 85 9.56 8.39 -8.48
CA PHE A 85 8.48 7.42 -8.70
C PHE A 85 7.58 7.82 -9.86
N ASP A 86 7.17 6.83 -10.65
CA ASP A 86 6.08 6.99 -11.63
C ASP A 86 4.72 7.06 -10.94
N LEU A 87 4.55 6.26 -9.89
CA LEU A 87 3.30 6.11 -9.15
C LEU A 87 3.62 5.89 -7.67
N ILE A 88 2.86 6.54 -6.79
CA ILE A 88 2.84 6.22 -5.36
C ILE A 88 1.40 5.93 -4.95
N ILE A 89 1.19 4.80 -4.25
CA ILE A 89 -0.08 4.50 -3.61
C ILE A 89 0.08 4.72 -2.11
N ASN A 90 -0.72 5.66 -1.57
CA ASN A 90 -0.75 5.93 -0.14
C ASN A 90 -1.89 5.16 0.52
N THR A 91 -1.56 4.23 1.41
CA THR A 91 -2.51 3.43 2.19
C THR A 91 -2.65 3.89 3.63
N ALA A 92 -1.83 4.84 4.05
CA ALA A 92 -1.88 5.36 5.41
C ALA A 92 -3.11 6.24 5.61
N SER A 93 -3.82 6.00 6.72
CA SER A 93 -4.98 6.81 7.14
C SER A 93 -4.61 7.86 8.17
N SER A 94 -3.32 8.09 8.41
CA SER A 94 -2.84 9.11 9.34
C SER A 94 -2.64 10.45 8.65
N ASN A 95 -3.09 11.52 9.30
CA ASN A 95 -2.83 12.90 8.87
C ASN A 95 -1.36 13.34 9.11
N ALA A 96 -0.57 12.52 9.81
CA ALA A 96 0.87 12.75 9.99
C ALA A 96 1.73 12.41 8.76
N VAL A 97 1.11 11.92 7.68
CA VAL A 97 1.82 11.64 6.42
C VAL A 97 2.27 12.96 5.77
N ASP A 98 3.57 13.12 5.56
CA ASP A 98 4.13 14.28 4.86
C ASP A 98 3.90 14.16 3.34
N LEU A 99 2.74 14.67 2.89
CA LEU A 99 2.37 14.66 1.48
C LEU A 99 3.29 15.54 0.63
N ALA A 100 3.85 16.61 1.17
CA ALA A 100 4.75 17.50 0.43
C ALA A 100 6.03 16.74 0.04
N SER A 101 6.63 16.03 0.99
CA SER A 101 7.78 15.16 0.71
C SER A 101 7.43 14.07 -0.31
N ILE A 102 6.31 13.37 -0.14
CA ILE A 102 5.86 12.35 -1.09
C ILE A 102 5.71 12.92 -2.52
N LEU A 103 5.00 14.03 -2.68
CA LEU A 103 4.78 14.67 -3.98
C LEU A 103 6.09 15.09 -4.64
N SER A 104 7.08 15.53 -3.84
CA SER A 104 8.39 15.94 -4.34
C SER A 104 9.23 14.79 -4.92
N THR A 105 8.92 13.54 -4.56
CA THR A 105 9.62 12.34 -5.07
C THR A 105 8.99 11.77 -6.34
N LEU A 106 7.91 12.34 -6.83
CA LEU A 106 7.28 11.90 -8.07
C LEU A 106 8.05 12.42 -9.30
N LYS A 107 8.10 11.62 -10.35
CA LYS A 107 8.53 12.06 -11.68
C LYS A 107 7.65 13.20 -12.21
N VAL A 108 8.12 13.88 -13.24
CA VAL A 108 7.27 14.79 -14.02
C VAL A 108 6.02 14.03 -14.48
N HIS A 109 4.85 14.59 -14.16
CA HIS A 109 3.52 13.97 -14.38
C HIS A 109 3.29 12.64 -13.63
N GLY A 110 4.12 12.31 -12.63
CA GLY A 110 3.89 11.19 -11.73
C GLY A 110 2.60 11.34 -10.92
N ARG A 111 2.13 10.26 -10.34
CA ARG A 111 0.82 10.22 -9.68
C ARG A 111 0.92 9.73 -8.25
N LEU A 112 0.22 10.42 -7.34
CA LEU A 112 -0.06 9.97 -6.00
C LEU A 112 -1.54 9.57 -5.91
N ILE A 113 -1.81 8.31 -5.59
CA ILE A 113 -3.18 7.83 -5.39
C ILE A 113 -3.37 7.44 -3.93
N CYS A 114 -4.30 8.10 -3.25
CA CYS A 114 -4.65 7.83 -1.87
C CYS A 114 -5.80 6.82 -1.81
N VAL A 115 -5.61 5.74 -1.06
CA VAL A 115 -6.63 4.73 -0.75
C VAL A 115 -6.90 4.65 0.75
N GLY A 116 -6.03 5.22 1.58
CA GLY A 116 -6.29 5.48 3.00
C GLY A 116 -7.31 6.61 3.14
N MET A 117 -8.15 6.52 4.16
CA MET A 117 -9.21 7.49 4.45
C MET A 117 -8.99 8.10 5.84
N PRO A 118 -8.17 9.14 5.96
CA PRO A 118 -8.03 9.86 7.23
C PRO A 118 -9.32 10.59 7.58
N GLU A 119 -9.54 10.81 8.88
CA GLU A 119 -10.71 11.55 9.36
C GLU A 119 -10.60 13.06 9.08
N ASP A 120 -9.38 13.60 9.16
CA ASP A 120 -9.12 15.02 8.90
C ASP A 120 -8.71 15.29 7.45
N VAL A 121 -8.74 16.56 7.08
CA VAL A 121 -8.35 17.02 5.75
C VAL A 121 -6.84 16.91 5.51
N PHE A 122 -6.45 16.52 4.32
CA PHE A 122 -5.06 16.64 3.86
C PHE A 122 -4.70 18.11 3.60
N LYS A 123 -3.55 18.54 4.11
CA LYS A 123 -3.02 19.89 3.90
C LYS A 123 -1.93 19.84 2.83
N VAL A 124 -2.23 20.33 1.64
CA VAL A 124 -1.27 20.48 0.54
C VAL A 124 -1.36 21.90 -0.04
N ARG A 125 -0.24 22.43 -0.53
CA ARG A 125 -0.18 23.68 -1.26
C ARG A 125 -0.10 23.39 -2.75
N ILE A 126 -0.66 24.26 -3.59
CA ILE A 126 -0.57 24.07 -5.04
C ILE A 126 0.89 24.06 -5.53
N GLN A 127 1.78 24.75 -4.83
CA GLN A 127 3.21 24.77 -5.11
C GLN A 127 3.87 23.38 -4.98
N ASN A 128 3.29 22.48 -4.16
CA ASN A 128 3.82 21.12 -4.04
C ASN A 128 3.67 20.30 -5.34
N PHE A 129 2.78 20.73 -6.24
CA PHE A 129 2.53 20.11 -7.55
C PHE A 129 3.28 20.80 -8.69
N ALA A 130 3.57 22.09 -8.53
CA ALA A 130 4.10 22.92 -9.61
C ALA A 130 5.51 22.48 -10.08
N GLY A 131 6.34 21.93 -9.17
CA GLY A 131 7.72 21.59 -9.47
C GLY A 131 7.89 20.45 -10.48
N ASN A 132 6.97 19.48 -10.48
CA ASN A 132 7.00 18.30 -11.35
C ASN A 132 5.69 18.06 -12.11
N GLY A 133 4.69 18.92 -11.95
CA GLY A 133 3.38 18.76 -12.60
C GLY A 133 2.66 17.47 -12.21
N CYS A 134 2.95 16.94 -11.00
CA CYS A 134 2.37 15.69 -10.55
C CYS A 134 0.87 15.81 -10.28
N LEU A 135 0.19 14.67 -10.22
CA LEU A 135 -1.23 14.59 -9.96
C LEU A 135 -1.48 13.84 -8.64
N MET A 136 -2.45 14.31 -7.87
CA MET A 136 -2.96 13.61 -6.69
C MET A 136 -4.43 13.29 -6.89
N GLY A 137 -4.81 12.07 -6.54
CA GLY A 137 -6.19 11.61 -6.60
C GLY A 137 -6.45 10.51 -5.59
N SER A 138 -7.62 9.89 -5.69
CA SER A 138 -7.99 8.76 -4.83
C SER A 138 -8.56 7.61 -5.65
N SER A 139 -8.60 6.43 -5.04
CA SER A 139 -9.26 5.24 -5.56
C SER A 139 -9.93 4.49 -4.42
N HIS A 140 -11.06 3.86 -4.71
CA HIS A 140 -11.81 3.07 -3.74
C HIS A 140 -12.33 1.81 -4.39
N ILE A 141 -11.84 0.65 -3.90
CA ILE A 141 -12.16 -0.68 -4.45
C ILE A 141 -11.86 -0.74 -5.96
N GLY A 142 -12.74 -1.36 -6.75
CA GLY A 142 -12.61 -1.50 -8.20
C GLY A 142 -13.83 -2.18 -8.81
N SER A 143 -13.81 -2.36 -10.12
CA SER A 143 -14.89 -3.00 -10.88
C SER A 143 -14.82 -4.53 -10.80
N LYS A 144 -15.93 -5.20 -11.17
CA LYS A 144 -15.97 -6.67 -11.33
C LYS A 144 -14.90 -7.17 -12.31
N LYS A 145 -14.68 -6.45 -13.40
CA LYS A 145 -13.64 -6.80 -14.40
C LYS A 145 -12.24 -6.81 -13.76
N GLU A 146 -11.91 -5.78 -13.01
CA GLU A 146 -10.62 -5.68 -12.30
C GLU A 146 -10.49 -6.73 -11.21
N ALA A 147 -11.58 -7.08 -10.51
CA ALA A 147 -11.58 -8.17 -9.54
C ALA A 147 -11.23 -9.52 -10.19
N LEU A 148 -11.80 -9.83 -11.36
CA LEU A 148 -11.47 -11.04 -12.11
C LEU A 148 -10.01 -11.04 -12.59
N GLN A 149 -9.50 -9.90 -13.08
CA GLN A 149 -8.10 -9.74 -13.46
C GLN A 149 -7.15 -9.95 -12.26
N MET A 150 -7.49 -9.36 -11.11
CA MET A 150 -6.73 -9.53 -9.87
C MET A 150 -6.66 -11.00 -9.45
N LEU A 151 -7.80 -11.70 -9.45
CA LEU A 151 -7.85 -13.11 -9.07
C LEU A 151 -7.07 -13.99 -10.04
N ALA A 152 -7.14 -13.72 -11.34
CA ALA A 152 -6.35 -14.41 -12.35
C ALA A 152 -4.85 -14.24 -12.13
N LEU A 153 -4.39 -12.99 -11.90
CA LEU A 153 -2.99 -12.71 -11.59
C LEU A 153 -2.57 -13.37 -10.28
N ALA A 154 -3.42 -13.32 -9.25
CA ALA A 154 -3.11 -13.93 -7.98
C ALA A 154 -2.95 -15.46 -8.09
N ALA A 155 -3.78 -16.11 -8.90
CA ALA A 155 -3.67 -17.55 -9.18
C ALA A 155 -2.41 -17.87 -10.00
N GLU A 156 -2.11 -17.08 -11.04
CA GLU A 156 -0.92 -17.27 -11.90
C GLU A 156 0.39 -17.12 -11.11
N LYS A 157 0.47 -16.12 -10.23
CA LYS A 157 1.69 -15.78 -9.49
C LYS A 157 1.73 -16.34 -8.06
N ASP A 158 0.77 -17.20 -7.69
CA ASP A 158 0.60 -17.77 -6.34
C ASP A 158 0.59 -16.72 -5.22
N ILE A 159 -0.08 -15.57 -5.47
CA ILE A 159 -0.17 -14.49 -4.48
C ILE A 159 -1.19 -14.87 -3.41
N LYS A 160 -0.71 -15.03 -2.19
CA LYS A 160 -1.54 -15.32 -1.02
C LYS A 160 -1.53 -14.14 -0.06
N PRO A 161 -2.69 -13.77 0.52
CA PRO A 161 -2.71 -12.78 1.59
C PRO A 161 -1.95 -13.31 2.82
N TRP A 162 -1.22 -12.44 3.48
CA TRP A 162 -0.61 -12.79 4.76
C TRP A 162 -1.65 -12.61 5.85
N VAL A 163 -2.06 -13.71 6.45
CA VAL A 163 -3.15 -13.75 7.43
C VAL A 163 -2.71 -14.51 8.68
N GLU A 164 -3.24 -14.08 9.81
CA GLU A 164 -3.24 -14.81 11.07
C GLU A 164 -4.66 -15.36 11.28
N VAL A 165 -4.79 -16.66 11.52
CA VAL A 165 -6.08 -17.30 11.77
C VAL A 165 -6.30 -17.39 13.26
N LEU A 166 -7.45 -16.93 13.73
CA LEU A 166 -7.89 -17.03 15.13
C LEU A 166 -9.29 -17.64 15.19
N PRO A 167 -9.63 -18.36 16.29
CA PRO A 167 -10.99 -18.79 16.52
C PRO A 167 -11.94 -17.59 16.64
N MET A 168 -13.18 -17.72 16.20
CA MET A 168 -14.18 -16.65 16.27
C MET A 168 -14.39 -16.12 17.72
N LYS A 169 -14.32 -16.99 18.71
CA LYS A 169 -14.40 -16.62 20.14
C LYS A 169 -13.33 -15.62 20.59
N ASP A 170 -12.20 -15.55 19.88
CA ASP A 170 -11.09 -14.62 20.15
C ASP A 170 -11.22 -13.29 19.38
N CYS A 171 -12.40 -12.97 18.84
CA CYS A 171 -12.66 -11.75 18.06
C CYS A 171 -12.20 -10.47 18.79
N SER A 172 -12.52 -10.32 20.07
CA SER A 172 -12.12 -9.15 20.87
C SER A 172 -10.60 -9.00 20.96
N LYS A 173 -9.87 -10.11 21.04
CA LYS A 173 -8.39 -10.12 21.02
C LYS A 173 -7.86 -9.67 19.65
N ALA A 174 -8.48 -10.14 18.57
CA ALA A 174 -8.11 -9.72 17.21
C ALA A 174 -8.31 -8.21 17.02
N VAL A 175 -9.46 -7.67 17.44
CA VAL A 175 -9.77 -6.23 17.38
C VAL A 175 -8.70 -5.42 18.13
N LYS A 176 -8.41 -5.78 19.38
CA LYS A 176 -7.40 -5.07 20.16
C LYS A 176 -6.02 -5.08 19.52
N ARG A 177 -5.58 -6.21 18.99
CA ARG A 177 -4.29 -6.28 18.27
C ARG A 177 -4.26 -5.43 17.00
N VAL A 178 -5.39 -5.26 16.31
CA VAL A 178 -5.51 -4.33 15.18
C VAL A 178 -5.36 -2.89 15.64
N GLU A 179 -6.03 -2.50 16.73
CA GLU A 179 -5.92 -1.15 17.34
C GLU A 179 -4.48 -0.85 17.76
N ASP A 180 -3.80 -1.84 18.35
CA ASP A 180 -2.39 -1.73 18.79
C ASP A 180 -1.38 -1.83 17.61
N ASN A 181 -1.83 -1.95 16.34
CA ASN A 181 -1.01 -2.19 15.15
C ASN A 181 -0.11 -3.44 15.25
N ASP A 182 -0.53 -4.43 16.06
CA ASP A 182 0.14 -5.72 16.25
C ASP A 182 -0.50 -6.79 15.37
N ILE A 183 -0.34 -6.68 14.07
CA ILE A 183 -0.90 -7.63 13.08
C ILE A 183 0.03 -7.79 11.87
N ARG A 184 0.09 -9.03 11.31
CA ARG A 184 0.86 -9.43 10.13
C ARG A 184 0.05 -10.27 9.15
N TYR A 185 -0.86 -9.73 8.33
CA TYR A 185 -1.28 -8.34 8.12
C TYR A 185 -2.80 -8.23 8.21
N ARG A 186 -3.48 -9.38 8.27
CA ARG A 186 -4.93 -9.51 8.38
C ARG A 186 -5.27 -10.66 9.34
N PHE A 187 -6.33 -10.49 10.12
CA PHE A 187 -6.95 -11.61 10.79
C PHE A 187 -8.02 -12.26 9.93
N VAL A 188 -8.07 -13.58 10.00
CA VAL A 188 -9.22 -14.39 9.58
C VAL A 188 -9.75 -15.07 10.83
N LEU A 189 -11.03 -14.83 11.12
CA LEU A 189 -11.70 -15.47 12.24
C LEU A 189 -12.37 -16.74 11.73
N GLU A 190 -11.91 -17.89 12.20
CA GLU A 190 -12.47 -19.18 11.85
C GLU A 190 -13.68 -19.47 12.74
N GLN A 191 -14.78 -19.89 12.11
CA GLN A 191 -15.99 -20.27 12.80
C GLN A 191 -15.75 -21.54 13.62
N ASP A 192 -16.04 -21.45 14.91
CA ASP A 192 -15.97 -22.56 15.87
C ASP A 192 -17.38 -22.97 16.38
N ILE A 193 -18.41 -22.63 15.62
CA ILE A 193 -19.78 -23.06 15.89
C ILE A 193 -19.87 -24.55 15.58
N GLU A 194 -20.15 -25.37 16.60
CA GLU A 194 -20.42 -26.79 16.39
C GLU A 194 -21.63 -26.94 15.46
N LYS A 195 -21.47 -27.78 14.43
CA LYS A 195 -22.60 -28.18 13.60
C LYS A 195 -23.47 -29.13 14.44
N HIS A 196 -24.59 -28.65 14.95
CA HIS A 196 -25.62 -29.46 15.54
C HIS A 196 -26.40 -30.23 14.46
#